data_8a7c51af6c6d9f5817f8dc239af951c7
#
_entry.id   8a7c51af6c6d9f5817f8dc239af951c7
#
_cell.length_a   1.000
_cell.length_b   1.000
_cell.length_c   1.000
_cell.angle_alpha   90.00
_cell.angle_beta   90.00
_cell.angle_gamma   90.00
#
_symmetry.space_group_name_H-M   'P 1'
#
loop_
_entity.id
_entity.type
_entity.pdbx_description
1 polymer ?
#
loop_
_entity_poly.entity_id
_entity_poly.type
_entity_poly.pdbx_seq_one_letter_code
_entity_poly.pdbx_strand_id
1 'polypeptide(L)'
;PEKSSENESYSLRAQSQAVPVTRVAFIGTGASASASEMVINGQLPFLGAATALIGSNTYGKPVGQIARDRSVCDDRFRIVAFRVENASRQGDYYTGLASKMASTCQAADDIGRPLGDPAEASMRAGLDFLAGRACTPISGQSARSGANRGLLRPTKPSAAQYQLEGLF
;
A
#
# COMPACT_ATOMS: atom_id res chain seq x y z
N PRO A 1 -15.84 -8.99 -19.09
CA PRO A 1 -16.19 -10.39 -18.91
C PRO A 1 -15.17 -11.05 -17.98
N GLU A 2 -15.69 -11.65 -16.91
CA GLU A 2 -14.86 -12.40 -15.98
C GLU A 2 -14.33 -13.64 -16.70
N LYS A 3 -13.02 -13.81 -16.70
CA LYS A 3 -12.40 -15.03 -17.21
C LYS A 3 -12.44 -16.08 -16.10
N SER A 4 -13.45 -16.94 -16.12
CA SER A 4 -13.67 -17.97 -15.10
C SER A 4 -12.48 -18.91 -14.90
N SER A 5 -11.67 -19.14 -15.93
CA SER A 5 -10.46 -19.99 -15.87
C SER A 5 -9.27 -19.34 -15.12
N GLU A 6 -9.31 -18.05 -14.84
CA GLU A 6 -8.30 -17.31 -14.10
C GLU A 6 -8.79 -16.90 -12.70
N ASN A 7 -10.01 -17.28 -12.32
CA ASN A 7 -10.58 -16.97 -11.02
C ASN A 7 -10.07 -17.96 -9.97
N GLU A 8 -9.27 -17.46 -9.06
CA GLU A 8 -8.80 -18.22 -7.90
C GLU A 8 -9.44 -17.67 -6.63
N SER A 9 -9.86 -18.57 -5.75
CA SER A 9 -10.45 -18.23 -4.46
C SER A 9 -9.64 -18.84 -3.34
N TYR A 10 -9.15 -18.00 -2.45
CA TYR A 10 -8.43 -18.41 -1.24
C TYR A 10 -9.26 -18.06 -0.02
N SER A 11 -9.58 -19.08 0.79
CA SER A 11 -10.31 -18.89 2.05
C SER A 11 -9.36 -18.98 3.24
N LEU A 12 -9.40 -17.98 4.10
CA LEU A 12 -8.72 -18.05 5.39
C LEU A 12 -9.49 -19.04 6.28
N ARG A 13 -8.77 -20.02 6.82
CA ARG A 13 -9.34 -21.03 7.73
C ARG A 13 -8.90 -20.72 9.15
N ALA A 14 -9.78 -20.95 10.12
CA ALA A 14 -9.44 -20.85 11.52
C ALA A 14 -8.26 -21.77 11.87
N GLN A 15 -7.30 -21.24 12.61
CA GLN A 15 -6.12 -21.96 13.10
C GLN A 15 -6.10 -21.89 14.61
N SER A 16 -5.53 -22.91 15.27
CA SER A 16 -5.46 -22.95 16.75
C SER A 16 -4.67 -21.77 17.36
N GLN A 17 -3.71 -21.23 16.62
CA GLN A 17 -2.92 -20.05 17.01
C GLN A 17 -3.52 -18.71 16.58
N ALA A 18 -4.72 -18.71 15.99
CA ALA A 18 -5.35 -17.47 15.54
C ALA A 18 -5.70 -16.57 16.73
N VAL A 19 -5.32 -15.31 16.65
CA VAL A 19 -5.64 -14.29 17.66
C VAL A 19 -6.81 -13.45 17.15
N PRO A 20 -7.87 -13.22 17.95
CA PRO A 20 -8.95 -12.32 17.57
C PRO A 20 -8.42 -10.89 17.53
N VAL A 21 -8.34 -10.33 16.33
CA VAL A 21 -7.88 -8.96 16.10
C VAL A 21 -9.03 -8.00 16.34
N THR A 22 -8.88 -7.08 17.29
CA THR A 22 -9.88 -6.07 17.61
C THR A 22 -9.53 -4.67 17.12
N ARG A 23 -8.24 -4.36 16.97
CA ARG A 23 -7.74 -3.09 16.43
C ARG A 23 -6.46 -3.31 15.64
N VAL A 24 -6.26 -2.55 14.56
CA VAL A 24 -5.07 -2.63 13.70
C VAL A 24 -4.57 -1.24 13.35
N ALA A 25 -3.28 -1.01 13.55
CA ALA A 25 -2.56 0.16 13.07
C ALA A 25 -1.69 -0.24 11.87
N PHE A 26 -1.92 0.36 10.72
CA PHE A 26 -1.11 0.16 9.52
C PHE A 26 -0.14 1.32 9.37
N ILE A 27 1.15 1.07 9.51
CA ILE A 27 2.18 2.07 9.27
C ILE A 27 2.44 2.12 7.76
N GLY A 28 2.26 3.31 7.17
CA GLY A 28 2.40 3.51 5.74
C GLY A 28 3.01 4.86 5.39
N THR A 29 3.57 4.92 4.20
CA THR A 29 4.18 6.13 3.64
C THR A 29 3.64 6.39 2.23
N GLY A 30 4.00 7.51 1.62
CA GLY A 30 3.67 7.81 0.23
C GLY A 30 4.23 6.80 -0.78
N ALA A 31 5.14 5.92 -0.37
CA ALA A 31 5.65 4.80 -1.18
C ALA A 31 4.85 3.50 -0.98
N SER A 32 3.99 3.42 0.04
CA SER A 32 3.11 2.26 0.23
C SER A 32 2.07 2.21 -0.87
N ALA A 33 2.07 1.14 -1.66
CA ALA A 33 1.28 1.03 -2.88
C ALA A 33 0.78 -0.40 -3.13
N SER A 34 -0.19 -0.55 -4.02
CA SER A 34 -0.60 -1.83 -4.62
C SER A 34 -0.96 -2.90 -3.57
N ALA A 35 -0.16 -3.97 -3.43
CA ALA A 35 -0.44 -5.06 -2.49
C ALA A 35 -0.58 -4.59 -1.03
N SER A 36 0.24 -3.65 -0.59
CA SER A 36 0.14 -3.06 0.75
C SER A 36 -1.21 -2.34 0.95
N GLU A 37 -1.63 -1.57 -0.05
CA GLU A 37 -2.92 -0.89 -0.03
C GLU A 37 -4.10 -1.88 -0.11
N MET A 38 -3.93 -2.98 -0.85
CA MET A 38 -4.92 -4.05 -0.92
C MET A 38 -5.16 -4.69 0.45
N VAL A 39 -4.09 -4.96 1.20
CA VAL A 39 -4.20 -5.50 2.58
C VAL A 39 -4.97 -4.52 3.47
N ILE A 40 -4.63 -3.24 3.45
CA ILE A 40 -5.29 -2.21 4.26
C ILE A 40 -6.77 -2.10 3.87
N ASN A 41 -7.05 -1.89 2.58
CA ASN A 41 -8.41 -1.74 2.07
C ASN A 41 -9.27 -2.98 2.33
N GLY A 42 -8.68 -4.17 2.27
CA GLY A 42 -9.35 -5.44 2.52
C GLY A 42 -9.87 -5.59 3.95
N GLN A 43 -9.26 -4.92 4.93
CA GLN A 43 -9.70 -4.96 6.33
C GLN A 43 -10.83 -3.97 6.65
N LEU A 44 -11.01 -2.92 5.84
CA LEU A 44 -11.98 -1.86 6.14
C LEU A 44 -13.43 -2.34 6.30
N PRO A 45 -13.94 -3.27 5.48
CA PRO A 45 -15.30 -3.78 5.65
C PRO A 45 -15.53 -4.53 6.96
N PHE A 46 -14.49 -5.09 7.56
CA PHE A 46 -14.58 -5.95 8.74
C PHE A 46 -14.26 -5.22 10.05
N LEU A 47 -13.28 -4.33 10.01
CA LEU A 47 -12.78 -3.65 11.22
C LEU A 47 -13.17 -2.16 11.24
N GLY A 48 -13.45 -1.53 10.11
CA GLY A 48 -13.91 -0.14 10.04
C GLY A 48 -13.05 0.83 10.85
N ALA A 49 -13.67 1.53 11.80
CA ALA A 49 -13.01 2.50 12.67
C ALA A 49 -11.99 1.88 13.65
N ALA A 50 -11.96 0.56 13.78
CA ALA A 50 -10.92 -0.13 14.55
C ALA A 50 -9.59 -0.25 13.79
N THR A 51 -9.51 0.25 12.53
CA THR A 51 -8.28 0.37 11.78
C THR A 51 -7.83 1.82 11.69
N ALA A 52 -6.51 2.07 11.68
CA ALA A 52 -5.95 3.37 11.36
C ALA A 52 -4.76 3.26 10.39
N LEU A 53 -4.63 4.27 9.53
CA LEU A 53 -3.41 4.52 8.77
C LEU A 53 -2.53 5.47 9.59
N ILE A 54 -1.31 5.04 9.85
CA ILE A 54 -0.31 5.78 10.63
C ILE A 54 0.81 6.21 9.67
N GLY A 55 1.32 7.41 9.84
CA GLY A 55 2.42 7.92 9.02
C GLY A 55 1.97 8.98 8.02
N SER A 56 1.90 8.64 6.74
CA SER A 56 1.42 9.53 5.70
C SER A 56 0.42 8.84 4.78
N ASN A 57 -0.19 9.61 3.86
CA ASN A 57 -1.08 9.03 2.88
C ASN A 57 -0.33 8.07 1.95
N THR A 58 -1.01 7.04 1.49
CA THR A 58 -0.44 6.04 0.58
C THR A 58 -0.44 6.51 -0.86
N TYR A 59 0.17 5.71 -1.74
CA TYR A 59 0.38 6.08 -3.15
C TYR A 59 -0.92 6.20 -3.96
N GLY A 60 -1.86 5.28 -3.78
CA GLY A 60 -3.10 5.22 -4.54
C GLY A 60 -3.01 4.41 -5.84
N LYS A 61 -2.68 3.11 -5.72
CA LYS A 61 -2.62 2.18 -6.86
C LYS A 61 -3.60 1.00 -6.67
N PRO A 62 -4.92 1.21 -6.84
CA PRO A 62 -5.93 0.15 -6.71
C PRO A 62 -6.04 -0.74 -7.95
N VAL A 63 -4.93 -0.99 -8.63
CA VAL A 63 -4.92 -1.75 -9.89
C VAL A 63 -3.80 -2.78 -9.92
N GLY A 64 -4.03 -3.87 -10.64
CA GLY A 64 -3.03 -4.89 -10.91
C GLY A 64 -2.67 -4.98 -12.39
N GLN A 65 -1.51 -5.58 -12.64
CA GLN A 65 -0.95 -5.73 -13.97
C GLN A 65 -0.78 -7.21 -14.30
N ILE A 66 -0.99 -7.54 -15.58
CA ILE A 66 -0.65 -8.85 -16.15
C ILE A 66 0.59 -8.67 -17.02
N ALA A 67 1.58 -9.53 -16.83
CA ALA A 67 2.75 -9.60 -17.68
C ALA A 67 2.48 -10.54 -18.87
N ARG A 68 2.92 -10.14 -20.04
CA ARG A 68 2.93 -10.97 -21.26
C ARG A 68 4.34 -10.96 -21.82
N ASP A 69 4.96 -12.11 -21.85
CA ASP A 69 6.32 -12.29 -22.37
C ASP A 69 6.26 -12.70 -23.83
N ARG A 70 7.17 -12.17 -24.62
CA ARG A 70 7.38 -12.55 -26.00
C ARG A 70 8.81 -13.09 -26.19
N SER A 71 8.93 -14.39 -26.15
CA SER A 71 10.23 -15.10 -26.20
C SER A 71 11.07 -14.80 -27.44
N VAL A 72 10.43 -14.47 -28.58
CA VAL A 72 11.14 -14.17 -29.85
C VAL A 72 11.95 -12.88 -29.76
N CYS A 73 11.52 -11.92 -28.93
CA CYS A 73 12.15 -10.59 -28.81
C CYS A 73 12.72 -10.35 -27.41
N ASP A 74 12.59 -11.31 -26.50
CA ASP A 74 12.90 -11.16 -25.06
C ASP A 74 12.22 -9.93 -24.42
N ASP A 75 11.00 -9.62 -24.89
CA ASP A 75 10.22 -8.49 -24.43
C ASP A 75 9.20 -8.93 -23.39
N ARG A 76 9.02 -8.10 -22.34
CA ARG A 76 7.92 -8.24 -21.39
C ARG A 76 7.01 -7.02 -21.44
N PHE A 77 5.75 -7.25 -21.80
CA PHE A 77 4.72 -6.23 -21.81
C PHE A 77 3.86 -6.33 -20.57
N ARG A 78 3.71 -5.22 -19.81
CA ARG A 78 2.87 -5.14 -18.62
C ARG A 78 1.65 -4.29 -18.88
N ILE A 79 0.47 -4.89 -18.73
CA ILE A 79 -0.82 -4.26 -18.99
C ILE A 79 -1.56 -4.11 -17.66
N VAL A 80 -2.08 -2.92 -17.35
CA VAL A 80 -3.05 -2.76 -16.27
C VAL A 80 -4.33 -3.47 -16.71
N ALA A 81 -4.69 -4.55 -16.01
CA ALA A 81 -5.70 -5.48 -16.46
C ALA A 81 -6.91 -5.59 -15.50
N PHE A 82 -6.75 -5.23 -14.23
CA PHE A 82 -7.82 -5.33 -13.26
C PHE A 82 -7.73 -4.25 -12.18
N ARG A 83 -8.87 -3.98 -11.56
CA ARG A 83 -9.00 -3.15 -10.37
C ARG A 83 -9.14 -4.03 -9.14
N VAL A 84 -8.56 -3.60 -8.04
CA VAL A 84 -8.68 -4.25 -6.73
C VAL A 84 -9.82 -3.59 -5.95
N GLU A 85 -10.73 -4.40 -5.44
CA GLU A 85 -11.83 -3.97 -4.58
C GLU A 85 -11.87 -4.78 -3.29
N ASN A 86 -12.40 -4.21 -2.21
CA ASN A 86 -12.67 -4.92 -0.98
C ASN A 86 -14.04 -5.63 -1.01
N ALA A 87 -14.41 -6.30 0.07
CA ALA A 87 -15.69 -7.03 0.17
C ALA A 87 -16.93 -6.12 0.01
N SER A 88 -16.80 -4.82 0.26
CA SER A 88 -17.85 -3.82 0.03
C SER A 88 -17.76 -3.16 -1.36
N ARG A 89 -17.00 -3.73 -2.30
CA ARG A 89 -16.79 -3.21 -3.65
C ARG A 89 -16.14 -1.83 -3.71
N GLN A 90 -15.35 -1.47 -2.72
CA GLN A 90 -14.63 -0.21 -2.65
C GLN A 90 -13.20 -0.40 -3.14
N GLY A 91 -12.78 0.37 -4.13
CA GLY A 91 -11.45 0.30 -4.76
C GLY A 91 -11.05 1.61 -5.44
N ASP A 92 -11.67 2.73 -5.06
CA ASP A 92 -11.50 4.05 -5.67
C ASP A 92 -10.48 4.94 -4.92
N TYR A 93 -9.44 4.32 -4.34
CA TYR A 93 -8.39 5.03 -3.59
C TYR A 93 -7.21 5.48 -4.47
N TYR A 94 -7.49 6.03 -5.66
CA TYR A 94 -6.46 6.53 -6.59
C TYR A 94 -5.62 7.69 -6.06
N THR A 95 -6.08 8.35 -5.01
CA THR A 95 -5.35 9.44 -4.32
C THR A 95 -4.76 8.99 -2.98
N GLY A 96 -4.73 7.68 -2.71
CA GLY A 96 -4.29 7.10 -1.45
C GLY A 96 -5.45 6.75 -0.51
N LEU A 97 -5.13 6.03 0.55
CA LEU A 97 -6.12 5.46 1.47
C LEU A 97 -6.54 6.41 2.61
N ALA A 98 -5.81 7.49 2.88
CA ALA A 98 -6.11 8.35 4.03
C ALA A 98 -7.55 8.88 4.01
N SER A 99 -8.08 9.24 2.83
CA SER A 99 -9.47 9.72 2.68
C SER A 99 -10.53 8.63 2.76
N LYS A 100 -10.13 7.36 2.75
CA LYS A 100 -11.03 6.19 2.78
C LYS A 100 -11.13 5.55 4.17
N MET A 101 -10.28 5.96 5.10
CA MET A 101 -10.22 5.41 6.45
C MET A 101 -10.85 6.36 7.45
N ALA A 102 -11.56 5.78 8.41
CA ALA A 102 -12.20 6.55 9.49
C ALA A 102 -11.18 7.13 10.49
N SER A 103 -10.02 6.49 10.62
CA SER A 103 -8.96 6.91 11.54
C SER A 103 -7.63 6.98 10.80
N THR A 104 -6.94 8.11 10.97
CA THR A 104 -5.59 8.31 10.45
C THR A 104 -4.76 9.07 11.48
N CYS A 105 -3.46 8.76 11.59
CA CYS A 105 -2.54 9.44 12.49
C CYS A 105 -1.27 9.86 11.73
N GLN A 106 -1.06 11.14 11.57
CA GLN A 106 0.14 11.67 10.92
C GLN A 106 1.38 11.42 11.79
N ALA A 107 2.42 10.85 11.19
CA ALA A 107 3.73 10.68 11.80
C ALA A 107 4.82 10.81 10.74
N ALA A 108 6.01 11.25 11.15
CA ALA A 108 7.17 11.26 10.28
C ALA A 108 7.77 9.84 10.17
N ASP A 109 8.40 9.55 9.04
CA ASP A 109 9.23 8.34 8.87
C ASP A 109 10.60 8.60 9.52
N ASP A 110 10.86 7.93 10.65
CA ASP A 110 12.08 8.12 11.45
C ASP A 110 13.05 6.95 11.23
N ILE A 111 13.76 7.01 10.11
CA ILE A 111 14.77 6.01 9.72
C ILE A 111 16.01 5.99 10.62
N GLY A 112 16.15 6.95 11.52
CA GLY A 112 17.26 7.01 12.48
C GLY A 112 17.10 6.03 13.66
N ARG A 113 15.99 5.32 13.77
CA ARG A 113 15.71 4.35 14.83
C ARG A 113 15.60 2.95 14.30
N PRO A 114 15.93 1.93 15.12
CA PRO A 114 15.73 0.54 14.75
C PRO A 114 14.26 0.22 14.42
N LEU A 115 14.05 -0.72 13.50
CA LEU A 115 12.70 -1.21 13.17
C LEU A 115 12.04 -1.81 14.42
N GLY A 116 10.82 -1.35 14.72
CA GLY A 116 10.05 -1.81 15.88
C GLY A 116 10.37 -1.09 17.20
N ASP A 117 11.26 -0.09 17.19
CA ASP A 117 11.51 0.74 18.38
C ASP A 117 10.24 1.50 18.76
N PRO A 118 9.70 1.34 19.99
CA PRO A 118 8.51 2.07 20.44
C PRO A 118 8.66 3.60 20.45
N ALA A 119 9.90 4.09 20.42
CA ALA A 119 10.19 5.52 20.37
C ALA A 119 10.33 6.06 18.92
N GLU A 120 10.30 5.19 17.89
CA GLU A 120 10.15 5.60 16.50
C GLU A 120 8.80 6.30 16.31
N ALA A 121 8.76 7.38 15.52
CA ALA A 121 7.61 8.26 15.48
C ALA A 121 6.33 7.59 14.98
N SER A 122 6.41 6.78 13.93
CA SER A 122 5.24 6.06 13.38
C SER A 122 4.82 4.91 14.30
N MET A 123 5.79 4.18 14.87
CA MET A 123 5.51 3.13 15.83
C MET A 123 4.80 3.68 17.06
N ARG A 124 5.30 4.78 17.62
CA ARG A 124 4.68 5.45 18.79
C ARG A 124 3.26 5.90 18.47
N ALA A 125 3.04 6.55 17.32
CA ALA A 125 1.70 6.97 16.90
C ALA A 125 0.75 5.77 16.71
N GLY A 126 1.25 4.65 16.21
CA GLY A 126 0.51 3.40 16.11
C GLY A 126 0.11 2.84 17.47
N LEU A 127 1.04 2.81 18.43
CA LEU A 127 0.78 2.38 19.80
C LEU A 127 -0.19 3.32 20.52
N ASP A 128 -0.12 4.63 20.25
CA ASP A 128 -1.06 5.61 20.78
C ASP A 128 -2.48 5.36 20.27
N PHE A 129 -2.64 5.12 18.98
CA PHE A 129 -3.92 4.73 18.40
C PHE A 129 -4.46 3.44 19.03
N LEU A 130 -3.64 2.39 19.15
CA LEU A 130 -4.06 1.13 19.75
C LEU A 130 -4.49 1.30 21.22
N ALA A 131 -3.87 2.21 21.94
CA ALA A 131 -4.22 2.58 23.30
C ALA A 131 -5.42 3.55 23.41
N GLY A 132 -6.04 3.95 22.28
CA GLY A 132 -7.18 4.86 22.25
C GLY A 132 -6.83 6.33 22.48
N ARG A 133 -5.56 6.71 22.36
CA ARG A 133 -5.13 8.11 22.47
C ARG A 133 -5.39 8.86 21.16
N ALA A 134 -5.65 10.16 21.26
CA ALA A 134 -5.86 11.03 20.12
C ALA A 134 -4.55 11.29 19.37
N CYS A 135 -4.65 11.50 18.06
CA CYS A 135 -3.54 11.85 17.19
C CYS A 135 -3.98 12.90 16.15
N THR A 136 -3.02 13.55 15.50
CA THR A 136 -3.28 14.47 14.39
C THR A 136 -3.64 13.67 13.14
N PRO A 137 -4.79 13.91 12.50
CA PRO A 137 -5.16 13.22 11.27
C PRO A 137 -4.19 13.53 10.13
N ILE A 138 -4.01 12.55 9.22
CA ILE A 138 -3.27 12.76 7.98
C ILE A 138 -4.05 13.76 7.13
N SER A 139 -3.42 14.87 6.72
CA SER A 139 -3.99 15.76 5.73
C SER A 139 -4.15 15.00 4.41
N GLY A 140 -5.35 15.04 3.81
CA GLY A 140 -5.72 14.24 2.64
C GLY A 140 -5.00 14.58 1.32
N GLN A 141 -3.81 15.20 1.40
CA GLN A 141 -2.99 15.45 0.22
C GLN A 141 -2.48 14.13 -0.35
N SER A 142 -2.74 13.92 -1.63
CA SER A 142 -2.19 12.80 -2.38
C SER A 142 -0.67 12.79 -2.26
N ALA A 143 -0.08 11.63 -2.02
CA ALA A 143 1.39 11.45 -2.08
C ALA A 143 1.98 11.92 -3.43
N ARG A 144 1.13 12.01 -4.47
CA ARG A 144 1.51 12.53 -5.80
C ARG A 144 1.69 14.04 -5.84
N SER A 145 1.09 14.80 -4.93
CA SER A 145 1.16 16.29 -4.93
C SER A 145 2.38 16.87 -4.22
N GLY A 146 3.16 16.04 -3.50
CA GLY A 146 4.27 16.52 -2.66
C GLY A 146 5.69 16.31 -3.20
N ALA A 147 5.86 15.59 -4.28
CA ALA A 147 7.17 15.40 -4.87
C ALA A 147 7.12 15.69 -6.38
N ASN A 148 7.65 16.82 -6.78
CA ASN A 148 8.32 16.92 -8.07
C ASN A 148 9.46 15.88 -8.06
N ARG A 149 9.12 14.61 -8.23
CA ARG A 149 10.09 13.56 -8.53
C ARG A 149 10.53 13.84 -9.96
N GLY A 150 11.43 14.81 -10.13
CA GLY A 150 12.20 14.92 -11.35
C GLY A 150 12.85 13.55 -11.54
N LEU A 151 12.48 12.84 -12.61
CA LEU A 151 13.27 11.72 -13.07
C LEU A 151 14.70 12.23 -13.19
N LEU A 152 15.60 11.76 -12.33
CA LEU A 152 17.02 11.88 -12.53
C LEU A 152 17.32 11.08 -13.81
N ARG A 153 17.06 11.72 -14.96
CA ARG A 153 17.50 11.18 -16.24
C ARG A 153 18.96 11.59 -16.36
N PRO A 154 19.88 10.62 -16.36
CA PRO A 154 21.22 10.92 -16.85
C PRO A 154 21.09 11.51 -18.25
N THR A 155 21.84 12.52 -18.57
CA THR A 155 21.83 13.21 -19.88
C THR A 155 22.07 12.26 -21.06
N LYS A 156 22.68 11.09 -20.79
CA LYS A 156 22.72 9.92 -21.68
C LYS A 156 22.74 8.66 -20.82
N PRO A 157 21.80 7.72 -21.00
CA PRO A 157 21.88 6.43 -20.33
C PRO A 157 23.17 5.71 -20.77
N SER A 158 23.93 5.19 -19.81
CA SER A 158 25.10 4.36 -20.12
C SER A 158 24.66 3.01 -20.70
N ALA A 159 25.48 2.39 -21.54
CA ALA A 159 25.20 1.07 -22.10
C ALA A 159 24.88 0.03 -20.99
N ALA A 160 25.49 0.14 -19.81
CA ALA A 160 25.19 -0.70 -18.67
C ALA A 160 23.75 -0.57 -18.16
N GLN A 161 23.10 0.56 -18.35
CA GLN A 161 21.70 0.76 -17.94
C GLN A 161 20.69 0.02 -18.82
N TYR A 162 21.10 -0.40 -20.02
CA TYR A 162 20.30 -1.25 -20.91
C TYR A 162 20.49 -2.75 -20.64
N GLN A 163 21.53 -3.12 -19.84
CA GLN A 163 21.91 -4.51 -19.58
C GLN A 163 21.55 -5.00 -18.17
N LEU A 164 20.91 -4.17 -17.35
CA LEU A 164 20.48 -4.58 -16.02
C LEU A 164 19.21 -5.43 -16.14
N GLU A 165 19.42 -6.75 -16.21
CA GLU A 165 18.33 -7.73 -16.09
C GLU A 165 17.67 -7.59 -14.72
N GLY A 166 16.35 -7.44 -14.67
CA GLY A 166 15.55 -7.52 -13.45
C GLY A 166 15.25 -6.22 -12.70
N LEU A 167 15.50 -5.05 -13.26
CA LEU A 167 15.23 -3.75 -12.63
C LEU A 167 13.82 -3.18 -12.89
N PHE A 168 12.88 -4.00 -13.40
CA PHE A 168 11.49 -3.57 -13.63
C PHE A 168 10.48 -4.60 -13.20
#